data_2e99e1a87147351ab384ceb5bac8605d
#
_entry.id   2e99e1a87147351ab384ceb5bac8605d
#
_cell.length_a   1.000
_cell.length_b   1.000
_cell.length_c   1.000
_cell.angle_alpha   90.00
_cell.angle_beta   90.00
_cell.angle_gamma   90.00
#
_symmetry.space_group_name_H-M   'P 1'
#
loop_
_entity.id
_entity.type
_entity.pdbx_description
1 polymer ?
#
loop_
_entity_poly.entity_id
_entity_poly.type
_entity_poly.pdbx_seq_one_letter_code
_entity_poly.pdbx_strand_id
1 'polypeptide(L)'
;MGTVFEIRACSGGCLEVNEHLFLRYMADYFKFEFSAPIEQIEQEMFDTTECRYTPSVREMLRFLRDNGTKTGVVSNLCWSGQALKKRLRDKFPEHNFDLVITSSDFFFRKPSIQIFESAIRKSGFDADEIWFCGNSLKADVIGAHNAGLFPVWYNDSSIVEIGHETGNSEVTSLDFEYLQINNWTEFMDCMTKHSKLIDLR
;
A
#
# COMPACT_ATOMS: atom_id res chain seq x y z
N MET A 1 17.55 -15.28 7.20
CA MET A 1 16.13 -14.91 7.37
C MET A 1 15.86 -14.25 8.74
N GLY A 2 16.58 -14.60 9.82
CA GLY A 2 16.41 -13.97 11.13
C GLY A 2 16.61 -12.46 11.18
N THR A 3 17.65 -11.93 10.56
CA THR A 3 18.08 -10.54 10.67
C THR A 3 17.03 -9.50 10.19
N VAL A 4 16.26 -9.79 9.15
CA VAL A 4 15.20 -8.89 8.65
C VAL A 4 14.05 -8.78 9.66
N PHE A 5 13.66 -9.91 10.26
CA PHE A 5 12.64 -9.93 11.31
C PHE A 5 13.12 -9.23 12.59
N GLU A 6 14.41 -9.39 12.94
CA GLU A 6 15.00 -8.73 14.10
C GLU A 6 15.02 -7.21 13.94
N ILE A 7 15.42 -6.68 12.79
CA ILE A 7 15.41 -5.23 12.52
C ILE A 7 14.00 -4.68 12.61
N ARG A 8 13.00 -5.35 12.00
CA ARG A 8 11.59 -4.96 12.08
C ARG A 8 11.07 -5.00 13.51
N ALA A 9 11.39 -6.07 14.27
CA ALA A 9 10.98 -6.22 15.66
C ALA A 9 11.57 -5.12 16.55
N CYS A 10 12.87 -4.82 16.42
CA CYS A 10 13.55 -3.78 17.20
C CYS A 10 13.03 -2.37 16.91
N SER A 11 12.47 -2.13 15.72
CA SER A 11 11.89 -0.84 15.32
C SER A 11 10.39 -0.72 15.60
N GLY A 12 9.78 -1.68 16.29
CA GLY A 12 8.33 -1.72 16.45
C GLY A 12 7.56 -1.95 15.14
N GLY A 13 8.22 -2.53 14.13
CA GLY A 13 7.63 -2.78 12.82
C GLY A 13 7.56 -1.57 11.88
N CYS A 14 8.04 -0.40 12.31
CA CYS A 14 7.92 0.84 11.54
C CYS A 14 9.02 1.07 10.48
N LEU A 15 10.08 0.25 10.47
CA LEU A 15 11.17 0.36 9.49
C LEU A 15 11.13 -0.78 8.47
N GLU A 16 11.51 -0.45 7.24
CA GLU A 16 11.59 -1.42 6.14
C GLU A 16 13.05 -1.78 5.83
N VAL A 17 13.24 -3.01 5.37
CA VAL A 17 14.49 -3.46 4.79
C VAL A 17 14.37 -3.45 3.28
N ASN A 18 15.27 -2.71 2.62
CA ASN A 18 15.31 -2.64 1.15
C ASN A 18 15.94 -3.93 0.60
N GLU A 19 15.27 -4.57 -0.34
CA GLU A 19 15.70 -5.84 -0.95
C GLU A 19 17.06 -5.71 -1.66
N HIS A 20 17.35 -4.58 -2.34
CA HIS A 20 18.66 -4.36 -2.96
C HIS A 20 19.81 -4.37 -1.95
N LEU A 21 19.60 -3.76 -0.78
CA LEU A 21 20.60 -3.76 0.29
C LEU A 21 20.81 -5.17 0.85
N PHE A 22 19.71 -5.92 0.99
CA PHE A 22 19.79 -7.30 1.44
C PHE A 22 20.54 -8.19 0.43
N LEU A 23 20.21 -8.08 -0.86
CA LEU A 23 20.90 -8.83 -1.92
C LEU A 23 22.39 -8.49 -2.00
N ARG A 24 22.76 -7.20 -1.89
CA ARG A 24 24.18 -6.79 -1.83
C ARG A 24 24.90 -7.36 -0.63
N TYR A 25 24.27 -7.33 0.53
CA TYR A 25 24.83 -7.96 1.74
C TYR A 25 25.07 -9.45 1.53
N MET A 26 24.11 -10.18 0.94
CA MET A 26 24.24 -11.62 0.65
C MET A 26 25.39 -11.90 -0.31
N ALA A 27 25.50 -11.12 -1.40
CA ALA A 27 26.58 -11.25 -2.37
C ALA A 27 27.96 -11.03 -1.72
N ASP A 28 28.09 -10.01 -0.89
CA ASP A 28 29.34 -9.71 -0.19
C ASP A 28 29.69 -10.77 0.85
N TYR A 29 28.71 -11.20 1.65
CA TYR A 29 28.90 -12.20 2.70
C TYR A 29 29.30 -13.56 2.13
N PHE A 30 28.63 -14.04 1.07
CA PHE A 30 28.89 -15.33 0.43
C PHE A 30 29.92 -15.27 -0.69
N LYS A 31 30.50 -14.09 -0.98
CA LYS A 31 31.55 -13.89 -1.98
C LYS A 31 31.16 -14.36 -3.39
N PHE A 32 29.96 -13.99 -3.83
CA PHE A 32 29.53 -14.20 -5.20
C PHE A 32 29.16 -12.86 -5.87
N GLU A 33 29.12 -12.86 -7.19
CA GLU A 33 28.65 -11.75 -8.01
C GLU A 33 27.35 -12.13 -8.72
N PHE A 34 26.47 -11.18 -8.85
CA PHE A 34 25.27 -11.37 -9.66
C PHE A 34 25.60 -11.36 -11.14
N SER A 35 24.96 -12.23 -11.92
CA SER A 35 25.11 -12.30 -13.39
C SER A 35 24.33 -11.23 -14.15
N ALA A 36 23.49 -10.45 -13.48
CA ALA A 36 22.65 -9.41 -14.04
C ALA A 36 22.55 -8.20 -13.09
N PRO A 37 22.09 -7.03 -13.56
CA PRO A 37 21.81 -5.89 -12.68
C PRO A 37 20.83 -6.26 -11.57
N ILE A 38 21.05 -5.70 -10.38
CA ILE A 38 20.28 -6.05 -9.17
C ILE A 38 18.79 -5.72 -9.32
N GLU A 39 18.46 -4.69 -10.11
CA GLU A 39 17.09 -4.29 -10.43
C GLU A 39 16.37 -5.35 -11.28
N GLN A 40 17.10 -6.02 -12.16
CA GLN A 40 16.56 -7.13 -12.95
C GLN A 40 16.31 -8.35 -12.07
N ILE A 41 17.27 -8.68 -11.21
CA ILE A 41 17.15 -9.80 -10.26
C ILE A 41 15.97 -9.55 -9.31
N GLU A 42 15.86 -8.34 -8.76
CA GLU A 42 14.73 -7.95 -7.93
C GLU A 42 13.40 -8.18 -8.65
N GLN A 43 13.30 -7.71 -9.91
CA GLN A 43 12.06 -7.84 -10.68
C GLN A 43 11.70 -9.31 -10.94
N GLU A 44 12.68 -10.12 -11.33
CA GLU A 44 12.49 -11.55 -11.55
C GLU A 44 12.03 -12.26 -10.27
N MET A 45 12.68 -12.00 -9.14
CA MET A 45 12.28 -12.53 -7.84
C MET A 45 10.87 -12.08 -7.46
N PHE A 46 10.57 -10.79 -7.60
CA PHE A 46 9.26 -10.24 -7.30
C PHE A 46 8.19 -10.88 -8.17
N ASP A 47 8.43 -11.07 -9.46
CA ASP A 47 7.47 -11.66 -10.40
C ASP A 47 7.15 -13.13 -10.08
N THR A 48 8.01 -13.84 -9.34
CA THR A 48 7.71 -15.20 -8.83
C THR A 48 6.77 -15.20 -7.63
N THR A 49 6.60 -14.06 -6.94
CA THR A 49 5.70 -13.98 -5.80
C THR A 49 4.23 -13.97 -6.23
N GLU A 50 3.39 -14.69 -5.48
CA GLU A 50 1.96 -14.73 -5.76
C GLU A 50 1.34 -13.33 -5.67
N CYS A 51 0.46 -13.01 -6.61
CA CYS A 51 -0.29 -11.76 -6.63
C CYS A 51 -1.79 -12.10 -6.77
N ARG A 52 -2.54 -11.82 -5.73
CA ARG A 52 -4.01 -11.97 -5.71
C ARG A 52 -4.67 -10.61 -5.81
N TYR A 53 -5.83 -10.56 -6.42
CA TYR A 53 -6.64 -9.36 -6.56
C TYR A 53 -7.95 -9.57 -5.84
N THR A 54 -8.42 -8.48 -5.23
CA THR A 54 -9.77 -8.43 -4.70
C THR A 54 -10.79 -8.45 -5.86
N PRO A 55 -11.95 -9.09 -5.67
CA PRO A 55 -13.01 -9.03 -6.66
C PRO A 55 -13.38 -7.60 -7.04
N SER A 56 -13.71 -7.38 -8.32
CA SER A 56 -14.15 -6.09 -8.86
C SER A 56 -13.15 -4.93 -8.75
N VAL A 57 -11.86 -5.19 -8.44
CA VAL A 57 -10.84 -4.13 -8.39
C VAL A 57 -10.66 -3.44 -9.74
N ARG A 58 -10.78 -4.17 -10.86
CA ARG A 58 -10.66 -3.56 -12.20
C ARG A 58 -11.81 -2.63 -12.53
N GLU A 59 -13.02 -3.01 -12.14
CA GLU A 59 -14.21 -2.19 -12.27
C GLU A 59 -14.09 -0.91 -11.45
N MET A 60 -13.61 -1.01 -10.23
CA MET A 60 -13.34 0.13 -9.35
C MET A 60 -12.28 1.07 -9.94
N LEU A 61 -11.15 0.53 -10.44
CA LEU A 61 -10.11 1.34 -11.07
C LEU A 61 -10.62 2.07 -12.34
N ARG A 62 -11.46 1.41 -13.16
CA ARG A 62 -12.11 2.07 -14.30
C ARG A 62 -13.04 3.19 -13.84
N PHE A 63 -13.87 2.92 -12.83
CA PHE A 63 -14.76 3.90 -12.24
C PHE A 63 -13.99 5.15 -11.78
N LEU A 64 -12.90 4.99 -11.03
CA LEU A 64 -12.07 6.12 -10.57
C LEU A 64 -11.47 6.90 -11.74
N ARG A 65 -10.91 6.22 -12.74
CA ARG A 65 -10.37 6.85 -13.95
C ARG A 65 -11.42 7.63 -14.70
N ASP A 66 -12.60 7.04 -14.93
CA ASP A 66 -13.67 7.63 -15.72
C ASP A 66 -14.31 8.85 -15.02
N ASN A 67 -14.17 8.93 -13.69
CA ASN A 67 -14.53 10.10 -12.89
C ASN A 67 -13.37 11.08 -12.65
N GLY A 68 -12.22 10.89 -13.29
CA GLY A 68 -11.07 11.78 -13.17
C GLY A 68 -10.39 11.79 -11.80
N THR A 69 -10.66 10.76 -10.98
CA THR A 69 -10.07 10.65 -9.64
C THR A 69 -8.61 10.26 -9.75
N LYS A 70 -7.73 11.02 -9.09
CA LYS A 70 -6.31 10.69 -8.97
C LYS A 70 -6.12 9.51 -8.04
N THR A 71 -5.20 8.62 -8.40
CA THR A 71 -5.00 7.38 -7.67
C THR A 71 -3.52 7.15 -7.36
N GLY A 72 -3.26 6.58 -6.18
CA GLY A 72 -1.91 6.21 -5.76
C GLY A 72 -1.89 4.88 -5.01
N VAL A 73 -0.70 4.33 -4.88
CA VAL A 73 -0.44 3.11 -4.09
C VAL A 73 0.63 3.40 -3.05
N VAL A 74 0.34 3.07 -1.79
CA VAL A 74 1.31 3.09 -0.68
C VAL A 74 1.36 1.70 -0.05
N SER A 75 2.47 1.01 -0.19
CA SER A 75 2.60 -0.40 0.22
C SER A 75 3.73 -0.63 1.20
N ASN A 76 3.47 -1.42 2.25
CA ASN A 76 4.50 -2.01 3.09
C ASN A 76 5.17 -3.18 2.36
N LEU A 77 6.24 -2.90 1.64
CA LEU A 77 6.86 -3.83 0.72
C LEU A 77 8.38 -3.65 0.71
N CYS A 78 9.15 -4.75 0.81
CA CYS A 78 10.62 -4.71 0.74
C CYS A 78 11.13 -4.48 -0.70
N TRP A 79 10.31 -4.74 -1.71
CA TRP A 79 10.58 -4.49 -3.12
C TRP A 79 10.49 -3.01 -3.47
N SER A 80 11.27 -2.56 -4.43
CA SER A 80 11.28 -1.16 -4.85
C SER A 80 9.96 -0.70 -5.47
N GLY A 81 9.69 0.60 -5.38
CA GLY A 81 8.54 1.21 -6.04
C GLY A 81 8.61 1.08 -7.56
N GLN A 82 9.81 0.98 -8.13
CA GLN A 82 9.99 0.71 -9.56
C GLN A 82 9.51 -0.69 -9.93
N ALA A 83 9.87 -1.71 -9.16
CA ALA A 83 9.41 -3.08 -9.37
C ALA A 83 7.89 -3.18 -9.19
N LEU A 84 7.33 -2.55 -8.14
CA LEU A 84 5.88 -2.50 -7.95
C LEU A 84 5.17 -1.76 -9.08
N LYS A 85 5.68 -0.62 -9.53
CA LYS A 85 5.10 0.15 -10.65
C LYS A 85 5.07 -0.66 -11.95
N LYS A 86 6.13 -1.43 -12.23
CA LYS A 86 6.13 -2.34 -13.38
C LYS A 86 5.05 -3.40 -13.23
N ARG A 87 4.97 -4.09 -12.08
CA ARG A 87 3.93 -5.10 -11.81
C ARG A 87 2.52 -4.54 -11.96
N LEU A 88 2.25 -3.34 -11.41
CA LEU A 88 0.95 -2.70 -11.54
C LEU A 88 0.59 -2.41 -13.00
N ARG A 89 1.51 -1.92 -13.81
CA ARG A 89 1.28 -1.72 -15.25
C ARG A 89 1.00 -3.02 -15.99
N ASP A 90 1.74 -4.09 -15.67
CA ASP A 90 1.56 -5.40 -16.30
C ASP A 90 0.18 -6.02 -15.93
N LYS A 91 -0.26 -5.77 -14.70
CA LYS A 91 -1.51 -6.35 -14.18
C LYS A 91 -2.75 -5.49 -14.45
N PHE A 92 -2.60 -4.18 -14.52
CA PHE A 92 -3.68 -3.20 -14.75
C PHE A 92 -3.29 -2.24 -15.88
N PRO A 93 -3.07 -2.73 -17.13
CA PRO A 93 -2.58 -1.90 -18.23
C PRO A 93 -3.55 -0.78 -18.62
N GLU A 94 -4.82 -0.92 -18.26
CA GLU A 94 -5.87 0.07 -18.48
C GLU A 94 -5.87 1.22 -17.47
N HIS A 95 -5.05 1.14 -16.40
CA HIS A 95 -5.01 2.14 -15.34
C HIS A 95 -3.58 2.63 -15.10
N ASN A 96 -3.43 3.93 -14.95
CA ASN A 96 -2.15 4.56 -14.63
C ASN A 96 -2.24 5.22 -13.26
N PHE A 97 -1.50 4.66 -12.30
CA PHE A 97 -1.40 5.24 -10.95
C PHE A 97 -0.52 6.49 -10.99
N ASP A 98 -1.02 7.62 -10.48
CA ASP A 98 -0.29 8.90 -10.39
C ASP A 98 0.89 8.81 -9.43
N LEU A 99 0.78 7.96 -8.41
CA LEU A 99 1.77 7.78 -7.34
C LEU A 99 1.93 6.31 -6.98
N VAL A 100 3.18 5.85 -6.86
CA VAL A 100 3.51 4.52 -6.30
C VAL A 100 4.63 4.69 -5.29
N ILE A 101 4.37 4.32 -4.04
CA ILE A 101 5.30 4.39 -2.91
C ILE A 101 5.38 3.00 -2.27
N THR A 102 6.59 2.52 -2.03
CA THR A 102 6.85 1.36 -1.17
C THR A 102 7.63 1.81 0.07
N SER A 103 7.44 1.11 1.17
CA SER A 103 8.23 1.34 2.38
C SER A 103 9.73 1.12 2.13
N SER A 104 10.08 0.25 1.20
CA SER A 104 11.46 0.01 0.75
C SER A 104 12.17 1.29 0.26
N ASP A 105 11.48 2.13 -0.52
CA ASP A 105 12.04 3.37 -1.06
C ASP A 105 12.09 4.50 -0.03
N PHE A 106 11.27 4.42 1.03
CA PHE A 106 11.08 5.49 2.01
C PHE A 106 11.53 5.12 3.41
N PHE A 107 12.02 3.92 3.61
CA PHE A 107 12.51 3.42 4.90
C PHE A 107 11.41 3.18 5.95
N PHE A 108 10.34 3.95 5.94
CA PHE A 108 9.23 3.86 6.90
C PHE A 108 8.09 2.99 6.37
N ARG A 109 7.52 2.17 7.27
CA ARG A 109 6.33 1.33 7.03
C ARG A 109 5.09 1.99 7.65
N LYS A 110 3.92 1.76 7.06
CA LYS A 110 2.64 2.02 7.74
C LYS A 110 2.57 1.18 9.03
N PRO A 111 2.11 1.70 10.15
CA PRO A 111 1.36 2.96 10.35
C PRO A 111 2.24 4.19 10.63
N SER A 112 3.55 4.17 10.38
CA SER A 112 4.40 5.33 10.59
C SER A 112 3.90 6.54 9.79
N ILE A 113 3.76 7.70 10.45
CA ILE A 113 3.23 8.92 9.83
C ILE A 113 4.07 9.39 8.63
N GLN A 114 5.37 9.15 8.64
CA GLN A 114 6.32 9.63 7.63
C GLN A 114 6.03 9.08 6.22
N ILE A 115 5.52 7.85 6.10
CA ILE A 115 5.18 7.31 4.77
C ILE A 115 3.93 7.98 4.21
N PHE A 116 2.94 8.27 5.07
CA PHE A 116 1.74 9.00 4.68
C PHE A 116 2.04 10.45 4.31
N GLU A 117 2.83 11.17 5.12
CA GLU A 117 3.28 12.53 4.80
C GLU A 117 4.04 12.58 3.47
N SER A 118 4.83 11.55 3.15
CA SER A 118 5.50 11.43 1.86
C SER A 118 4.50 11.27 0.71
N ALA A 119 3.43 10.50 0.93
CA ALA A 119 2.35 10.33 -0.04
C ALA A 119 1.57 11.64 -0.25
N ILE A 120 1.18 12.32 0.84
CA ILE A 120 0.49 13.61 0.80
C ILE A 120 1.31 14.64 0.00
N ARG A 121 2.58 14.85 0.37
CA ARG A 121 3.46 15.80 -0.34
C ARG A 121 3.62 15.49 -1.83
N LYS A 122 3.68 14.21 -2.20
CA LYS A 122 3.85 13.79 -3.59
C LYS A 122 2.55 13.83 -4.40
N SER A 123 1.40 13.70 -3.75
CA SER A 123 0.10 13.77 -4.41
C SER A 123 -0.24 15.19 -4.86
N GLY A 124 0.23 16.21 -4.12
CA GLY A 124 -0.10 17.60 -4.33
C GLY A 124 -1.49 18.00 -3.81
N PHE A 125 -2.15 17.14 -3.03
CA PHE A 125 -3.43 17.39 -2.37
C PHE A 125 -3.23 17.66 -0.88
N ASP A 126 -4.19 18.32 -0.25
CA ASP A 126 -4.27 18.41 1.19
C ASP A 126 -4.73 17.07 1.79
N ALA A 127 -4.37 16.80 3.04
CA ALA A 127 -4.60 15.48 3.65
C ALA A 127 -6.09 15.11 3.72
N ASP A 128 -6.97 16.06 4.00
CA ASP A 128 -8.41 15.91 4.11
C ASP A 128 -9.13 15.69 2.75
N GLU A 129 -8.42 15.94 1.63
CA GLU A 129 -8.90 15.62 0.29
C GLU A 129 -8.59 14.16 -0.12
N ILE A 130 -7.79 13.42 0.67
CA ILE A 130 -7.30 12.09 0.31
C ILE A 130 -8.05 11.01 1.09
N TRP A 131 -8.66 10.09 0.36
CA TRP A 131 -9.20 8.85 0.91
C TRP A 131 -8.13 7.75 0.85
N PHE A 132 -7.84 7.15 2.00
CA PHE A 132 -6.86 6.08 2.08
C PHE A 132 -7.54 4.74 2.35
N CYS A 133 -7.57 3.87 1.32
CA CYS A 133 -8.20 2.56 1.38
C CYS A 133 -7.20 1.47 1.73
N GLY A 134 -7.49 0.63 2.72
CA GLY A 134 -6.65 -0.52 3.06
C GLY A 134 -7.37 -1.53 3.94
N ASN A 135 -6.79 -2.72 4.07
CA ASN A 135 -7.39 -3.83 4.81
C ASN A 135 -6.87 -3.95 6.25
N SER A 136 -5.70 -3.41 6.55
CA SER A 136 -5.14 -3.45 7.89
C SER A 136 -5.69 -2.33 8.77
N LEU A 137 -6.43 -2.69 9.83
CA LEU A 137 -6.99 -1.72 10.75
C LEU A 137 -5.89 -0.85 11.38
N LYS A 138 -4.77 -1.45 11.79
CA LYS A 138 -3.65 -0.74 12.41
C LYS A 138 -2.80 0.02 11.39
N ALA A 139 -2.36 -0.66 10.33
CA ALA A 139 -1.40 -0.07 9.40
C ALA A 139 -2.06 0.96 8.47
N ASP A 140 -3.27 0.68 8.00
CA ASP A 140 -3.95 1.51 7.00
C ASP A 140 -4.92 2.50 7.64
N VAL A 141 -5.89 2.01 8.43
CA VAL A 141 -6.99 2.84 8.92
C VAL A 141 -6.51 3.82 10.00
N ILE A 142 -5.89 3.30 11.06
CA ILE A 142 -5.35 4.15 12.15
C ILE A 142 -4.19 5.00 11.63
N GLY A 143 -3.32 4.42 10.79
CA GLY A 143 -2.19 5.15 10.20
C GLY A 143 -2.65 6.32 9.33
N ALA A 144 -3.65 6.13 8.48
CA ALA A 144 -4.23 7.18 7.64
C ALA A 144 -4.89 8.29 8.49
N HIS A 145 -5.72 7.90 9.47
CA HIS A 145 -6.35 8.86 10.39
C HIS A 145 -5.31 9.74 11.10
N ASN A 146 -4.25 9.14 11.65
CA ASN A 146 -3.19 9.87 12.34
C ASN A 146 -2.42 10.85 11.44
N ALA A 147 -2.46 10.63 10.14
CA ALA A 147 -1.87 11.52 9.13
C ALA A 147 -2.87 12.54 8.55
N GLY A 148 -4.11 12.56 9.03
CA GLY A 148 -5.17 13.48 8.62
C GLY A 148 -5.91 13.09 7.33
N LEU A 149 -5.66 11.89 6.78
CA LEU A 149 -6.38 11.38 5.64
C LEU A 149 -7.74 10.79 6.07
N PHE A 150 -8.70 10.70 5.13
CA PHE A 150 -9.95 10.01 5.38
C PHE A 150 -9.79 8.49 5.23
N PRO A 151 -9.95 7.70 6.31
CA PRO A 151 -9.70 6.26 6.27
C PRO A 151 -10.88 5.50 5.65
N VAL A 152 -10.56 4.54 4.76
CA VAL A 152 -11.51 3.57 4.24
C VAL A 152 -11.03 2.17 4.58
N TRP A 153 -11.75 1.47 5.42
CA TRP A 153 -11.43 0.11 5.80
C TRP A 153 -12.07 -0.91 4.85
N TYR A 154 -11.24 -1.58 4.05
CA TYR A 154 -11.67 -2.71 3.23
C TYR A 154 -11.68 -3.96 4.10
N ASN A 155 -12.84 -4.32 4.64
CA ASN A 155 -13.04 -5.41 5.59
C ASN A 155 -13.70 -6.63 4.89
N ASP A 156 -12.95 -7.27 3.99
CA ASP A 156 -13.39 -8.49 3.33
C ASP A 156 -12.90 -9.71 4.11
N SER A 157 -13.83 -10.45 4.72
CA SER A 157 -13.54 -11.66 5.51
C SER A 157 -12.93 -12.81 4.69
N SER A 158 -12.98 -12.74 3.35
CA SER A 158 -12.35 -13.73 2.46
C SER A 158 -10.86 -13.48 2.25
N ILE A 159 -10.35 -12.29 2.61
CA ILE A 159 -8.93 -11.96 2.52
C ILE A 159 -8.22 -12.52 3.75
N VAL A 160 -7.58 -13.65 3.58
CA VAL A 160 -6.62 -14.15 4.57
C VAL A 160 -5.37 -13.26 4.48
N GLU A 161 -5.07 -12.51 5.54
CA GLU A 161 -3.82 -11.75 5.62
C GLU A 161 -2.64 -12.70 5.52
N ILE A 162 -1.96 -12.69 4.37
CA ILE A 162 -0.72 -13.41 4.17
C ILE A 162 0.40 -12.53 4.72
N GLY A 163 0.72 -12.69 5.99
CA GLY A 163 1.88 -12.05 6.65
C GLY A 163 1.53 -11.36 7.96
N HIS A 164 1.93 -11.92 9.00
CA HIS A 164 2.36 -11.52 10.36
C HIS A 164 1.86 -10.21 11.03
N GLU A 165 0.82 -9.56 10.58
CA GLU A 165 0.22 -8.46 11.34
C GLU A 165 -1.27 -8.72 11.57
N THR A 166 -1.57 -9.70 12.43
CA THR A 166 -2.90 -9.88 13.03
C THR A 166 -3.20 -8.76 14.05
N GLY A 167 -2.90 -7.52 13.66
CA GLY A 167 -3.14 -6.35 14.50
C GLY A 167 -4.61 -5.95 14.64
N ASN A 168 -5.52 -6.63 13.91
CA ASN A 168 -6.95 -6.32 13.97
C ASN A 168 -7.64 -6.90 15.23
N SER A 169 -7.02 -7.87 15.90
CA SER A 169 -7.62 -8.54 17.08
C SER A 169 -7.58 -7.74 18.39
N GLU A 170 -6.75 -6.69 18.45
CA GLU A 170 -6.62 -5.86 19.66
C GLU A 170 -7.45 -4.56 19.61
N VAL A 171 -7.95 -4.16 18.44
CA VAL A 171 -8.73 -2.94 18.27
C VAL A 171 -10.22 -3.27 18.31
N THR A 172 -10.88 -2.97 19.43
CA THR A 172 -12.30 -3.27 19.64
C THR A 172 -13.26 -2.15 19.23
N SER A 173 -12.76 -0.91 19.11
CA SER A 173 -13.53 0.25 18.62
C SER A 173 -12.57 1.35 18.16
N LEU A 174 -13.00 2.14 17.19
CA LEU A 174 -12.34 3.37 16.77
C LEU A 174 -13.20 4.55 17.21
N ASP A 175 -12.56 5.62 17.69
CA ASP A 175 -13.20 6.84 18.20
C ASP A 175 -13.20 8.00 17.18
N PHE A 176 -12.93 7.68 15.91
CA PHE A 176 -12.92 8.62 14.79
C PHE A 176 -13.76 8.12 13.61
N GLU A 177 -14.08 9.04 12.70
CA GLU A 177 -14.86 8.75 11.51
C GLU A 177 -14.03 7.97 10.49
N TYR A 178 -14.61 6.91 9.93
CA TYR A 178 -14.05 6.13 8.82
C TYR A 178 -15.18 5.48 8.02
N LEU A 179 -14.90 5.13 6.78
CA LEU A 179 -15.80 4.32 5.96
C LEU A 179 -15.38 2.85 6.01
N GLN A 180 -16.31 1.95 6.36
CA GLN A 180 -16.09 0.51 6.20
C GLN A 180 -16.81 0.02 4.95
N ILE A 181 -16.09 -0.76 4.16
CA ILE A 181 -16.61 -1.44 2.97
C ILE A 181 -16.20 -2.92 3.00
N ASN A 182 -17.03 -3.78 2.44
CA ASN A 182 -16.72 -5.22 2.33
C ASN A 182 -16.33 -5.60 0.89
N ASN A 183 -16.58 -4.72 -0.07
CA ASN A 183 -16.24 -4.91 -1.48
C ASN A 183 -16.16 -3.55 -2.22
N TRP A 184 -15.60 -3.57 -3.42
CA TRP A 184 -15.43 -2.34 -4.22
C TRP A 184 -16.73 -1.79 -4.81
N THR A 185 -17.79 -2.58 -4.87
CA THR A 185 -19.12 -2.07 -5.31
C THR A 185 -19.67 -1.09 -4.27
N GLU A 186 -19.61 -1.44 -2.99
CA GLU A 186 -19.99 -0.54 -1.89
C GLU A 186 -19.18 0.76 -1.92
N PHE A 187 -17.87 0.66 -2.22
CA PHE A 187 -17.02 1.84 -2.36
C PHE A 187 -17.51 2.77 -3.50
N MET A 188 -17.76 2.22 -4.69
CA MET A 188 -18.23 2.99 -5.83
C MET A 188 -19.58 3.66 -5.55
N ASP A 189 -20.49 2.97 -4.86
CA ASP A 189 -21.79 3.50 -4.46
C ASP A 189 -21.62 4.67 -3.46
N CYS A 190 -20.72 4.56 -2.49
CA CYS A 190 -20.42 5.63 -1.55
C CYS A 190 -19.83 6.86 -2.25
N MET A 191 -18.86 6.67 -3.15
CA MET A 191 -18.25 7.74 -3.94
C MET A 191 -19.29 8.46 -4.80
N THR A 192 -20.20 7.72 -5.45
CA THR A 192 -21.26 8.29 -6.28
C THR A 192 -22.24 9.14 -5.47
N LYS A 193 -22.55 8.74 -4.24
CA LYS A 193 -23.42 9.52 -3.33
C LYS A 193 -22.71 10.77 -2.83
N HIS A 194 -21.42 10.67 -2.50
CA HIS A 194 -20.63 11.79 -2.03
C HIS A 194 -20.45 12.87 -3.10
N SER A 195 -20.17 12.49 -4.34
CA SER A 195 -20.06 13.40 -5.48
C SER A 195 -21.34 14.20 -5.71
N LYS A 196 -22.51 13.56 -5.63
CA LYS A 196 -23.81 14.23 -5.76
C LYS A 196 -24.09 15.27 -4.66
N LEU A 197 -23.51 15.10 -3.47
CA LEU A 197 -23.65 16.06 -2.37
C LEU A 197 -22.77 17.31 -2.56
N ILE A 198 -21.63 17.17 -3.25
CA ILE A 198 -20.73 18.29 -3.56
C ILE A 198 -21.33 19.14 -4.70
N ASP A 199 -21.90 18.52 -5.72
CA ASP A 199 -22.51 19.21 -6.86
C ASP A 199 -23.79 20.01 -6.49
N LEU A 200 -24.32 19.81 -5.29
CA LEU A 200 -25.49 20.52 -4.76
C LEU A 200 -25.14 21.71 -3.83
N ARG A 201 -23.85 22.01 -3.65
CA ARG A 201 -23.35 23.15 -2.86
C ARG A 201 -22.74 24.22 -3.74
#